data_0955a76ad6b6f9077cc6c2820295256b
#
_entry.id   0955a76ad6b6f9077cc6c2820295256b
#
_cell.length_a   1.000
_cell.length_b   1.000
_cell.length_c   1.000
_cell.angle_alpha   90.00
_cell.angle_beta   90.00
_cell.angle_gamma   90.00
#
_symmetry.space_group_name_H-M   'P 1'
#
loop_
_entity.id
_entity.type
_entity.pdbx_description
1 polymer ?
#
loop_
_entity_poly.entity_id
_entity_poly.type
_entity_poly.pdbx_seq_one_letter_code
_entity_poly.pdbx_strand_id
1 'polypeptide(L)'
;ANLLPETVLPPVNDSLITQAYASRRRITDVTEYTPYYDDILKLYRCGISVGSDETGSFLPDSPITRGAAAAMLTRMVDPSLRLTPDWHLPELYSAEGAAYEDLVTAGTYIAAPETAADYDQAVRYMLSQGENTLSLKYDQGFTVSSAQETLNNALLAVKRYCEQGYNNASCSYNAAGTMILKFSSIAGDRTEEYRSEALTAAIAVHDALWQQGTITPASTQREIAWAYYQWIAANCTYDDAGDNTSVSHLPYSLFHNGKAVCDGYTGAYNLLLKLEGIDCYALPNATHIWTVATLDGETVHIDATWGDQGNTGTKQYFAMTPEQSYALHPWPKENELPQ
;
A
#
# COMPACT_ATOMS: atom_id res chain seq x y z
N ALA A 1 28.60 4.93 6.71
CA ALA A 1 27.65 5.26 7.80
C ALA A 1 27.92 4.40 9.04
N ASN A 2 28.18 3.09 8.88
CA ASN A 2 28.42 2.16 9.99
C ASN A 2 29.70 2.41 10.81
N LEU A 3 30.60 3.29 10.36
CA LEU A 3 31.86 3.58 11.04
C LEU A 3 31.72 4.61 12.17
N LEU A 4 30.56 5.28 12.28
CA LEU A 4 30.34 6.32 13.28
C LEU A 4 29.06 6.04 14.09
N PRO A 5 29.12 6.15 15.43
CA PRO A 5 27.96 5.96 16.29
C PRO A 5 26.91 7.07 16.07
N GLU A 6 25.66 6.82 16.44
CA GLU A 6 24.55 7.79 16.31
C GLU A 6 24.79 9.09 17.09
N THR A 7 25.56 9.01 18.19
CA THR A 7 25.96 10.21 18.96
C THR A 7 26.82 11.18 18.15
N VAL A 8 27.50 10.71 17.12
CA VAL A 8 28.33 11.54 16.22
C VAL A 8 27.56 11.94 14.97
N LEU A 9 26.58 11.14 14.56
CA LEU A 9 25.71 11.38 13.39
C LEU A 9 24.22 11.43 13.84
N PRO A 10 23.80 12.44 14.60
CA PRO A 10 22.38 12.56 14.97
C PRO A 10 21.54 12.80 13.73
N PRO A 11 20.32 12.23 13.67
CA PRO A 11 19.40 12.45 12.57
C PRO A 11 18.85 13.89 12.65
N VAL A 12 19.18 14.73 11.67
CA VAL A 12 18.71 16.13 11.58
C VAL A 12 17.50 16.29 10.67
N ASN A 13 17.29 15.32 9.78
CA ASN A 13 16.22 15.30 8.78
C ASN A 13 15.31 14.07 8.94
N ASP A 14 15.21 13.47 10.12
CA ASP A 14 14.61 12.13 10.29
C ASP A 14 13.14 12.09 9.84
N SER A 15 12.32 13.02 10.31
CA SER A 15 10.90 13.12 9.94
C SER A 15 10.71 13.38 8.43
N LEU A 16 11.47 14.34 7.87
CA LEU A 16 11.40 14.68 6.46
C LEU A 16 11.75 13.49 5.56
N ILE A 17 12.83 12.76 5.89
CA ILE A 17 13.28 11.61 5.09
C ILE A 17 12.31 10.44 5.24
N THR A 18 11.85 10.15 6.45
CA THR A 18 10.87 9.09 6.70
C THR A 18 9.60 9.33 5.89
N GLN A 19 9.09 10.55 5.88
CA GLN A 19 7.89 10.92 5.13
C GLN A 19 8.12 10.90 3.62
N ALA A 20 9.20 11.50 3.13
CA ALA A 20 9.53 11.53 1.72
C ALA A 20 9.70 10.12 1.13
N TYR A 21 10.28 9.21 1.91
CA TYR A 21 10.44 7.81 1.54
C TYR A 21 9.12 7.05 1.60
N ALA A 22 8.33 7.22 2.67
CA ALA A 22 7.02 6.58 2.83
C ALA A 22 6.05 6.98 1.70
N SER A 23 6.07 8.26 1.28
CA SER A 23 5.27 8.74 0.15
C SER A 23 5.78 8.29 -1.23
N ARG A 24 6.92 7.59 -1.30
CA ARG A 24 7.60 7.16 -2.54
C ARG A 24 7.85 8.26 -3.59
N ARG A 25 7.82 9.52 -3.17
CA ARG A 25 8.01 10.67 -4.07
C ARG A 25 9.44 11.17 -4.13
N ARG A 26 10.27 10.72 -3.17
CA ARG A 26 11.70 11.03 -3.09
C ARG A 26 12.47 9.77 -2.76
N ILE A 27 13.71 9.71 -3.19
CA ILE A 27 14.62 8.55 -3.02
C ILE A 27 13.99 7.28 -3.63
N THR A 28 13.38 7.42 -4.79
CA THR A 28 12.58 6.36 -5.45
C THR A 28 13.43 5.19 -5.97
N ASP A 29 14.73 5.40 -6.14
CA ASP A 29 15.72 4.43 -6.63
C ASP A 29 16.38 3.60 -5.52
N VAL A 30 15.87 3.70 -4.28
CA VAL A 30 16.33 2.94 -3.11
C VAL A 30 15.16 2.18 -2.51
N THR A 31 15.27 0.87 -2.39
CA THR A 31 14.29 -0.02 -1.80
C THR A 31 14.92 -0.85 -0.69
N GLU A 32 14.12 -1.55 0.12
CA GLU A 32 14.63 -2.47 1.14
C GLU A 32 15.53 -3.58 0.57
N TYR A 33 15.47 -3.84 -0.73
CA TYR A 33 16.35 -4.80 -1.42
C TYR A 33 17.63 -4.17 -1.94
N THR A 34 17.75 -2.84 -1.89
CA THR A 34 18.99 -2.14 -2.30
C THR A 34 20.11 -2.45 -1.32
N PRO A 35 21.29 -2.92 -1.78
CA PRO A 35 22.42 -3.14 -0.88
C PRO A 35 22.74 -1.91 -0.04
N TYR A 36 22.93 -2.10 1.28
CA TYR A 36 23.17 -1.02 2.25
C TYR A 36 22.03 -0.02 2.43
N TYR A 37 20.77 -0.46 2.22
CA TYR A 37 19.56 0.33 2.34
C TYR A 37 19.53 1.22 3.59
N ASP A 38 19.70 0.64 4.79
CA ASP A 38 19.67 1.42 6.05
C ASP A 38 20.81 2.45 6.12
N ASP A 39 21.98 2.11 5.60
CA ASP A 39 23.12 3.03 5.54
C ASP A 39 22.87 4.19 4.59
N ILE A 40 22.22 3.93 3.45
CA ILE A 40 21.84 4.96 2.49
C ILE A 40 20.83 5.91 3.15
N LEU A 41 19.76 5.40 3.74
CA LEU A 41 18.77 6.24 4.44
C LEU A 41 19.41 7.03 5.60
N LYS A 42 20.37 6.45 6.32
CA LYS A 42 21.11 7.13 7.37
C LYS A 42 21.90 8.34 6.83
N LEU A 43 22.47 8.25 5.63
CA LEU A 43 23.15 9.40 5.01
C LEU A 43 22.21 10.58 4.78
N TYR A 44 20.99 10.33 4.36
CA TYR A 44 19.96 11.36 4.18
C TYR A 44 19.48 11.92 5.52
N ARG A 45 19.14 11.04 6.47
CA ARG A 45 18.67 11.42 7.81
C ARG A 45 19.68 12.29 8.56
N CYS A 46 20.97 12.00 8.38
CA CYS A 46 22.04 12.78 9.01
C CYS A 46 22.48 14.02 8.20
N GLY A 47 21.86 14.29 7.05
CA GLY A 47 22.21 15.45 6.21
C GLY A 47 23.57 15.32 5.49
N ILE A 48 24.06 14.10 5.31
CA ILE A 48 25.30 13.81 4.58
C ILE A 48 25.05 13.81 3.06
N SER A 49 23.88 13.29 2.65
CA SER A 49 23.38 13.30 1.26
C SER A 49 22.01 13.96 1.21
N VAL A 50 21.69 14.56 0.07
CA VAL A 50 20.33 15.05 -0.27
C VAL A 50 19.88 14.52 -1.63
N GLY A 51 20.61 13.54 -2.18
CA GLY A 51 20.42 13.00 -3.52
C GLY A 51 21.24 13.70 -4.59
N SER A 52 21.11 13.20 -5.82
CA SER A 52 21.87 13.62 -6.99
C SER A 52 21.04 14.50 -7.94
N ASP A 53 19.72 14.56 -7.75
CA ASP A 53 18.77 15.32 -8.56
C ASP A 53 17.62 15.89 -7.69
N GLU A 54 16.66 16.53 -8.33
CA GLU A 54 15.50 17.16 -7.68
C GLU A 54 14.57 16.15 -7.03
N THR A 55 14.60 14.87 -7.43
CA THR A 55 13.80 13.79 -6.83
C THR A 55 14.51 13.14 -5.64
N GLY A 56 15.73 13.55 -5.35
CA GLY A 56 16.53 13.00 -4.27
C GLY A 56 17.14 11.63 -4.59
N SER A 57 17.25 11.23 -5.86
CA SER A 57 17.80 9.93 -6.28
C SER A 57 19.21 9.71 -5.72
N PHE A 58 19.48 8.52 -5.19
CA PHE A 58 20.77 8.14 -4.63
C PHE A 58 21.76 7.65 -5.71
N LEU A 59 21.23 6.98 -6.74
CA LEU A 59 21.96 6.34 -7.82
C LEU A 59 22.92 5.25 -7.30
N PRO A 60 22.42 4.19 -6.63
CA PRO A 60 23.26 3.23 -5.87
C PRO A 60 24.27 2.50 -6.73
N ASP A 61 23.98 2.30 -8.02
CA ASP A 61 24.86 1.60 -8.97
C ASP A 61 25.79 2.55 -9.76
N SER A 62 25.72 3.85 -9.50
CA SER A 62 26.54 4.84 -10.21
C SER A 62 27.85 5.14 -9.50
N PRO A 63 28.94 5.35 -10.22
CA PRO A 63 30.20 5.76 -9.62
C PRO A 63 30.09 7.12 -8.93
N ILE A 64 30.50 7.20 -7.67
CA ILE A 64 30.61 8.46 -6.97
C ILE A 64 31.80 9.26 -7.46
N THR A 65 31.65 10.55 -7.70
CA THR A 65 32.77 11.44 -8.05
C THR A 65 33.66 11.71 -6.84
N ARG A 66 34.93 12.04 -7.08
CA ARG A 66 35.85 12.43 -6.00
C ARG A 66 35.37 13.63 -5.21
N GLY A 67 34.74 14.61 -5.90
CA GLY A 67 34.14 15.78 -5.26
C GLY A 67 32.95 15.42 -4.36
N ALA A 68 32.04 14.58 -4.84
CA ALA A 68 30.92 14.12 -4.03
C ALA A 68 31.38 13.33 -2.80
N ALA A 69 32.33 12.41 -2.96
CA ALA A 69 32.91 11.68 -1.84
C ALA A 69 33.57 12.60 -0.80
N ALA A 70 34.35 13.61 -1.25
CA ALA A 70 34.97 14.59 -0.37
C ALA A 70 33.93 15.42 0.38
N ALA A 71 32.86 15.88 -0.29
CA ALA A 71 31.77 16.62 0.34
C ALA A 71 31.05 15.80 1.41
N MET A 72 30.75 14.52 1.14
CA MET A 72 30.15 13.61 2.12
C MET A 72 31.06 13.42 3.34
N LEU A 73 32.36 13.17 3.14
CA LEU A 73 33.33 13.03 4.23
C LEU A 73 33.42 14.30 5.08
N THR A 74 33.43 15.46 4.45
CA THR A 74 33.47 16.76 5.17
C THR A 74 32.24 16.96 6.04
N ARG A 75 31.03 16.65 5.52
CA ARG A 75 29.77 16.71 6.30
C ARG A 75 29.72 15.69 7.44
N MET A 76 30.39 14.56 7.31
CA MET A 76 30.53 13.59 8.40
C MET A 76 31.33 14.15 9.56
N VAL A 77 32.37 14.94 9.29
CA VAL A 77 33.29 15.50 10.29
C VAL A 77 32.78 16.82 10.86
N ASP A 78 32.20 17.66 10.00
CA ASP A 78 31.71 19.01 10.39
C ASP A 78 30.17 19.06 10.31
N PRO A 79 29.46 19.02 11.46
CA PRO A 79 28.01 19.10 11.50
C PRO A 79 27.42 20.38 10.90
N SER A 80 28.18 21.49 10.87
CA SER A 80 27.71 22.76 10.32
C SER A 80 27.54 22.75 8.80
N LEU A 81 28.13 21.75 8.12
CA LEU A 81 28.04 21.56 6.68
C LEU A 81 26.98 20.55 6.27
N ARG A 82 26.24 19.99 7.22
CA ARG A 82 25.15 19.07 6.93
C ARG A 82 24.01 19.78 6.23
N LEU A 83 23.35 19.07 5.31
CA LEU A 83 22.31 19.61 4.45
C LEU A 83 20.93 19.20 4.96
N THR A 84 19.99 20.12 4.86
CA THR A 84 18.56 19.78 4.82
C THR A 84 18.12 19.80 3.37
N PRO A 85 17.46 18.75 2.87
CA PRO A 85 16.94 18.77 1.51
C PRO A 85 15.94 19.91 1.35
N ASP A 86 16.12 20.69 0.29
CA ASP A 86 15.15 21.70 -0.15
C ASP A 86 14.14 21.03 -1.11
N TRP A 87 13.45 20.05 -0.59
CA TRP A 87 12.35 19.42 -1.32
C TRP A 87 11.10 20.26 -1.06
N HIS A 88 10.59 20.91 -2.07
CA HIS A 88 9.41 21.74 -1.96
C HIS A 88 8.28 20.99 -1.26
N LEU A 89 7.97 21.40 -0.03
CA LEU A 89 6.99 20.74 0.83
C LEU A 89 5.61 20.53 0.20
N PRO A 90 5.05 21.46 -0.61
CA PRO A 90 3.78 21.23 -1.28
C PRO A 90 3.77 20.01 -2.20
N GLU A 91 4.90 19.69 -2.86
CA GLU A 91 5.02 18.50 -3.70
C GLU A 91 5.15 17.20 -2.88
N LEU A 92 5.64 17.29 -1.63
CA LEU A 92 5.71 16.15 -0.71
C LEU A 92 4.33 15.70 -0.23
N TYR A 93 3.36 16.59 -0.24
CA TYR A 93 2.02 16.36 0.28
C TYR A 93 0.94 16.26 -0.79
N SER A 94 1.30 16.27 -2.07
CA SER A 94 0.38 16.02 -3.15
C SER A 94 0.47 14.57 -3.60
N ALA A 95 -0.66 13.92 -3.84
CA ALA A 95 -0.75 12.59 -4.44
C ALA A 95 -0.90 12.64 -5.98
N GLU A 96 -0.79 13.83 -6.59
CA GLU A 96 -0.88 13.99 -8.02
C GLU A 96 0.13 13.10 -8.76
N GLY A 97 -0.34 12.35 -9.76
CA GLY A 97 0.47 11.44 -10.55
C GLY A 97 0.70 10.07 -9.93
N ALA A 98 0.12 9.76 -8.75
CA ALA A 98 0.13 8.40 -8.23
C ALA A 98 -0.64 7.45 -9.17
N ALA A 99 -0.12 6.23 -9.33
CA ALA A 99 -0.75 5.20 -10.13
C ALA A 99 -0.96 3.94 -9.27
N TYR A 100 -1.87 3.06 -9.67
CA TYR A 100 -2.19 1.86 -8.90
C TYR A 100 -1.00 0.91 -8.73
N GLU A 101 -0.13 0.81 -9.72
CA GLU A 101 1.11 0.03 -9.67
C GLU A 101 2.08 0.53 -8.60
N ASP A 102 2.08 1.83 -8.32
CA ASP A 102 2.92 2.45 -7.29
C ASP A 102 2.44 2.13 -5.86
N LEU A 103 1.17 1.69 -5.72
CA LEU A 103 0.53 1.40 -4.43
C LEU A 103 0.72 -0.05 -3.99
N VAL A 104 1.43 -0.84 -4.76
CA VAL A 104 1.68 -2.26 -4.47
C VAL A 104 3.18 -2.50 -4.34
N THR A 105 3.60 -3.01 -3.19
CA THR A 105 4.97 -3.53 -3.05
C THR A 105 5.16 -4.68 -4.04
N ALA A 106 6.14 -4.56 -4.94
CA ALA A 106 6.36 -5.53 -5.98
C ALA A 106 6.56 -6.95 -5.42
N GLY A 107 5.87 -7.91 -6.01
CA GLY A 107 6.04 -9.32 -5.71
C GLY A 107 7.05 -9.97 -6.66
N THR A 108 7.21 -11.28 -6.52
CA THR A 108 8.03 -12.12 -7.39
C THR A 108 7.14 -12.88 -8.36
N TYR A 109 7.52 -12.97 -9.63
CA TYR A 109 6.82 -13.84 -10.57
C TYR A 109 6.97 -15.31 -10.16
N ILE A 110 5.84 -15.97 -9.87
CA ILE A 110 5.76 -17.38 -9.55
C ILE A 110 4.85 -18.04 -10.58
N ALA A 111 5.44 -18.90 -11.44
CA ALA A 111 4.71 -19.54 -12.53
C ALA A 111 3.73 -20.62 -12.04
N ALA A 112 4.04 -21.31 -10.94
CA ALA A 112 3.24 -22.38 -10.35
C ALA A 112 3.10 -22.17 -8.83
N PRO A 113 2.25 -21.22 -8.37
CA PRO A 113 2.05 -20.98 -6.95
C PRO A 113 1.35 -22.19 -6.29
N GLU A 114 1.86 -22.60 -5.13
CA GLU A 114 1.34 -23.73 -4.36
C GLU A 114 0.77 -23.30 -3.00
N THR A 115 1.32 -22.24 -2.41
CA THR A 115 0.92 -21.73 -1.10
C THR A 115 0.20 -20.39 -1.21
N ALA A 116 -0.51 -20.00 -0.15
CA ALA A 116 -1.13 -18.67 -0.07
C ALA A 116 -0.11 -17.53 -0.24
N ALA A 117 1.12 -17.71 0.24
CA ALA A 117 2.22 -16.76 0.07
C ALA A 117 2.69 -16.69 -1.39
N ASP A 118 2.75 -17.82 -2.11
CA ASP A 118 3.11 -17.83 -3.52
C ASP A 118 2.06 -17.11 -4.38
N TYR A 119 0.77 -17.36 -4.11
CA TYR A 119 -0.32 -16.65 -4.80
C TYR A 119 -0.27 -15.14 -4.52
N ASP A 120 0.06 -14.75 -3.29
CA ASP A 120 0.22 -13.34 -2.93
C ASP A 120 1.38 -12.71 -3.70
N GLN A 121 2.55 -13.35 -3.75
CA GLN A 121 3.70 -12.89 -4.51
C GLN A 121 3.38 -12.74 -6.00
N ALA A 122 2.72 -13.75 -6.61
CA ALA A 122 2.34 -13.74 -8.01
C ALA A 122 1.34 -12.60 -8.33
N VAL A 123 0.36 -12.38 -7.44
CA VAL A 123 -0.62 -11.31 -7.60
C VAL A 123 0.04 -9.94 -7.43
N ARG A 124 0.90 -9.74 -6.43
CA ARG A 124 1.64 -8.48 -6.27
C ARG A 124 2.55 -8.19 -7.47
N TYR A 125 3.21 -9.21 -8.01
CA TYR A 125 3.99 -9.05 -9.23
C TYR A 125 3.11 -8.53 -10.37
N MET A 126 1.97 -9.17 -10.64
CA MET A 126 1.02 -8.75 -11.67
C MET A 126 0.55 -7.30 -11.46
N LEU A 127 0.09 -6.96 -10.25
CA LEU A 127 -0.44 -5.63 -9.92
C LEU A 127 0.62 -4.54 -10.03
N SER A 128 1.86 -4.81 -9.60
CA SER A 128 2.98 -3.86 -9.69
C SER A 128 3.46 -3.59 -11.12
N GLN A 129 3.05 -4.41 -12.10
CA GLN A 129 3.27 -4.17 -13.52
C GLN A 129 2.10 -3.42 -14.19
N GLY A 130 1.08 -3.02 -13.43
CA GLY A 130 -0.14 -2.43 -13.98
C GLY A 130 -1.02 -3.43 -14.74
N GLU A 131 -0.79 -4.74 -14.53
CA GLU A 131 -1.48 -5.79 -15.25
C GLU A 131 -2.67 -6.33 -14.46
N ASN A 132 -3.64 -6.91 -15.17
CA ASN A 132 -4.79 -7.60 -14.58
C ASN A 132 -4.87 -9.08 -14.99
N THR A 133 -3.80 -9.59 -15.57
CA THR A 133 -3.75 -10.95 -16.10
C THR A 133 -2.57 -11.71 -15.50
N LEU A 134 -2.86 -12.84 -14.87
CA LEU A 134 -1.86 -13.74 -14.31
C LEU A 134 -1.77 -15.01 -15.17
N SER A 135 -0.58 -15.29 -15.72
CA SER A 135 -0.29 -16.49 -16.45
C SER A 135 0.43 -17.50 -15.57
N LEU A 136 -0.16 -18.68 -15.38
CA LEU A 136 0.38 -19.76 -14.57
C LEU A 136 0.80 -20.94 -15.44
N LYS A 137 1.83 -21.66 -15.01
CA LYS A 137 2.37 -22.81 -15.72
C LYS A 137 2.78 -23.91 -14.74
N TYR A 138 2.00 -24.98 -14.74
CA TYR A 138 2.26 -26.18 -13.95
C TYR A 138 2.79 -27.30 -14.86
N ASP A 139 3.52 -28.23 -14.28
CA ASP A 139 4.04 -29.41 -15.01
C ASP A 139 2.94 -30.41 -15.38
N GLN A 140 1.83 -30.39 -14.65
CA GLN A 140 0.67 -31.23 -14.87
C GLN A 140 -0.49 -30.42 -15.47
N GLY A 141 -1.28 -31.08 -16.30
CA GLY A 141 -2.49 -30.48 -16.85
C GLY A 141 -3.58 -30.27 -15.80
N PHE A 142 -4.45 -29.31 -16.03
CA PHE A 142 -5.58 -29.02 -15.16
C PHE A 142 -6.75 -29.97 -15.35
N THR A 143 -7.33 -30.41 -14.23
CA THR A 143 -8.69 -30.89 -14.14
C THR A 143 -9.63 -29.74 -13.80
N VAL A 144 -10.95 -29.95 -13.90
CA VAL A 144 -11.92 -28.94 -13.49
C VAL A 144 -11.76 -28.59 -12.00
N SER A 145 -11.51 -29.59 -11.15
CA SER A 145 -11.34 -29.38 -9.69
C SER A 145 -10.08 -28.57 -9.39
N SER A 146 -8.92 -28.95 -9.95
CA SER A 146 -7.67 -28.22 -9.69
C SER A 146 -7.69 -26.81 -10.29
N ALA A 147 -8.36 -26.62 -11.43
CA ALA A 147 -8.55 -25.30 -12.00
C ALA A 147 -9.42 -24.39 -11.13
N GLN A 148 -10.49 -24.93 -10.54
CA GLN A 148 -11.34 -24.18 -9.61
C GLN A 148 -10.60 -23.81 -8.31
N GLU A 149 -9.80 -24.73 -7.77
CA GLU A 149 -8.98 -24.48 -6.59
C GLU A 149 -7.95 -23.36 -6.85
N THR A 150 -7.22 -23.44 -7.96
CA THR A 150 -6.26 -22.40 -8.39
C THR A 150 -6.95 -21.04 -8.55
N LEU A 151 -8.12 -21.00 -9.18
CA LEU A 151 -8.92 -19.78 -9.34
C LEU A 151 -9.32 -19.19 -7.97
N ASN A 152 -9.80 -20.03 -7.04
CA ASN A 152 -10.22 -19.59 -5.72
C ASN A 152 -9.05 -19.02 -4.91
N ASN A 153 -7.88 -19.66 -4.95
CA ASN A 153 -6.67 -19.19 -4.28
C ASN A 153 -6.18 -17.85 -4.85
N ALA A 154 -6.22 -17.71 -6.17
CA ALA A 154 -5.84 -16.46 -6.84
C ALA A 154 -6.84 -15.33 -6.53
N LEU A 155 -8.16 -15.63 -6.47
CA LEU A 155 -9.19 -14.66 -6.06
C LEU A 155 -9.03 -14.24 -4.60
N LEU A 156 -8.67 -15.17 -3.70
CA LEU A 156 -8.38 -14.83 -2.30
C LEU A 156 -7.17 -13.91 -2.21
N ALA A 157 -6.12 -14.17 -2.98
CA ALA A 157 -4.94 -13.32 -3.03
C ALA A 157 -5.25 -11.91 -3.56
N VAL A 158 -6.03 -11.79 -4.64
CA VAL A 158 -6.46 -10.48 -5.18
C VAL A 158 -7.35 -9.72 -4.21
N LYS A 159 -8.21 -10.40 -3.42
CA LYS A 159 -9.05 -9.73 -2.42
C LYS A 159 -8.27 -9.01 -1.33
N ARG A 160 -7.02 -9.42 -1.05
CA ARG A 160 -6.12 -8.70 -0.13
C ARG A 160 -5.79 -7.29 -0.62
N TYR A 161 -5.93 -7.07 -1.92
CA TYR A 161 -5.69 -5.80 -2.62
C TYR A 161 -7.01 -5.23 -3.15
N CYS A 162 -8.06 -5.24 -2.31
CA CYS A 162 -9.40 -4.77 -2.72
C CYS A 162 -9.43 -3.29 -3.12
N GLU A 163 -8.43 -2.49 -2.72
CA GLU A 163 -8.22 -1.13 -3.21
C GLU A 163 -7.96 -1.07 -4.72
N GLN A 164 -7.46 -2.15 -5.31
CA GLN A 164 -7.26 -2.25 -6.75
C GLN A 164 -8.57 -2.38 -7.54
N GLY A 165 -9.70 -2.59 -6.84
CA GLY A 165 -11.02 -2.69 -7.45
C GLY A 165 -11.30 -4.00 -8.19
N TYR A 166 -10.39 -4.99 -8.12
CA TYR A 166 -10.61 -6.31 -8.70
C TYR A 166 -11.27 -7.24 -7.68
N ASN A 167 -12.46 -7.74 -7.98
CA ASN A 167 -13.20 -8.65 -7.13
C ASN A 167 -13.78 -9.85 -7.88
N ASN A 168 -13.51 -9.97 -9.18
CA ASN A 168 -13.94 -11.06 -10.04
C ASN A 168 -12.78 -11.56 -10.91
N ALA A 169 -12.89 -12.81 -11.40
CA ALA A 169 -11.92 -13.35 -12.33
C ALA A 169 -12.58 -14.32 -13.31
N SER A 170 -12.05 -14.36 -14.53
CA SER A 170 -12.28 -15.42 -15.49
C SER A 170 -11.00 -16.23 -15.67
N CYS A 171 -11.13 -17.51 -16.01
CA CYS A 171 -9.98 -18.36 -16.29
C CYS A 171 -10.14 -19.14 -17.60
N SER A 172 -9.02 -19.38 -18.25
CA SER A 172 -8.88 -20.38 -19.31
C SER A 172 -7.69 -21.28 -18.98
N TYR A 173 -7.81 -22.57 -19.22
CA TYR A 173 -6.74 -23.53 -18.93
C TYR A 173 -6.71 -24.67 -19.96
N ASN A 174 -5.60 -25.40 -20.01
CA ASN A 174 -5.41 -26.50 -20.94
C ASN A 174 -4.75 -27.72 -20.30
N ALA A 175 -4.76 -28.83 -21.03
CA ALA A 175 -4.14 -30.08 -20.59
C ALA A 175 -2.60 -30.05 -20.53
N ALA A 176 -1.96 -29.01 -21.07
CA ALA A 176 -0.51 -28.79 -20.97
C ALA A 176 -0.09 -28.01 -19.73
N GLY A 177 -1.01 -27.77 -18.78
CA GLY A 177 -0.72 -27.10 -17.50
C GLY A 177 -0.62 -25.58 -17.58
N THR A 178 -1.11 -24.96 -18.64
CA THR A 178 -1.17 -23.50 -18.72
C THR A 178 -2.55 -23.03 -18.25
N MET A 179 -2.59 -22.01 -17.38
CA MET A 179 -3.79 -21.30 -16.97
C MET A 179 -3.57 -19.79 -17.11
N ILE A 180 -4.56 -19.11 -17.67
CA ILE A 180 -4.61 -17.66 -17.75
C ILE A 180 -5.79 -17.20 -16.89
N LEU A 181 -5.52 -16.40 -15.89
CA LEU A 181 -6.49 -15.74 -15.02
C LEU A 181 -6.57 -14.26 -15.41
N LYS A 182 -7.75 -13.78 -15.73
CA LYS A 182 -7.99 -12.36 -15.99
C LYS A 182 -8.89 -11.81 -14.89
N PHE A 183 -8.39 -10.84 -14.14
CA PHE A 183 -9.12 -10.16 -13.07
C PHE A 183 -9.91 -8.98 -13.62
N SER A 184 -11.07 -8.74 -13.01
CA SER A 184 -11.97 -7.64 -13.34
C SER A 184 -12.76 -7.24 -12.10
N SER A 185 -13.44 -6.11 -12.17
CA SER A 185 -14.41 -5.74 -11.15
C SER A 185 -15.81 -6.23 -11.53
N ILE A 186 -16.72 -6.14 -10.56
CA ILE A 186 -18.15 -6.32 -10.77
C ILE A 186 -18.71 -5.33 -11.80
N ALA A 187 -17.98 -4.22 -12.06
CA ALA A 187 -18.31 -3.23 -13.08
C ALA A 187 -18.11 -3.74 -14.53
N GLY A 188 -17.51 -4.92 -14.72
CA GLY A 188 -17.26 -5.50 -16.05
C GLY A 188 -16.37 -4.60 -16.91
N ASP A 189 -16.85 -4.19 -18.07
CA ASP A 189 -16.09 -3.36 -19.02
C ASP A 189 -15.74 -1.96 -18.47
N ARG A 190 -16.38 -1.51 -17.39
CA ARG A 190 -16.09 -0.26 -16.71
C ARG A 190 -15.06 -0.37 -15.59
N THR A 191 -14.38 -1.51 -15.47
CA THR A 191 -13.39 -1.75 -14.39
C THR A 191 -12.35 -0.65 -14.32
N GLU A 192 -11.70 -0.33 -15.44
CA GLU A 192 -10.61 0.66 -15.47
C GLU A 192 -11.12 2.10 -15.29
N GLU A 193 -12.31 2.40 -15.77
CA GLU A 193 -12.99 3.68 -15.51
C GLU A 193 -13.19 3.88 -14.00
N TYR A 194 -13.79 2.91 -13.31
CA TYR A 194 -14.07 3.00 -11.87
C TYR A 194 -12.81 2.99 -11.02
N ARG A 195 -11.77 2.26 -11.43
CA ARG A 195 -10.46 2.33 -10.79
C ARG A 195 -9.86 3.73 -10.92
N SER A 196 -9.80 4.28 -12.12
CA SER A 196 -9.26 5.62 -12.37
C SER A 196 -10.00 6.70 -11.58
N GLU A 197 -11.34 6.65 -11.56
CA GLU A 197 -12.15 7.59 -10.81
C GLU A 197 -11.94 7.44 -9.30
N ALA A 198 -11.87 6.21 -8.77
CA ALA A 198 -11.61 5.96 -7.36
C ALA A 198 -10.22 6.50 -6.92
N LEU A 199 -9.19 6.27 -7.72
CA LEU A 199 -7.84 6.79 -7.44
C LEU A 199 -7.83 8.33 -7.45
N THR A 200 -8.44 8.93 -8.47
CA THR A 200 -8.56 10.40 -8.57
C THR A 200 -9.26 11.00 -7.36
N ALA A 201 -10.36 10.38 -6.93
CA ALA A 201 -11.09 10.84 -5.75
C ALA A 201 -10.30 10.62 -4.45
N ALA A 202 -9.60 9.50 -4.30
CA ALA A 202 -8.72 9.24 -3.16
C ALA A 202 -7.58 10.27 -3.07
N ILE A 203 -6.96 10.62 -4.21
CA ILE A 203 -5.94 11.68 -4.30
C ILE A 203 -6.53 13.03 -3.82
N ALA A 204 -7.72 13.37 -4.27
CA ALA A 204 -8.38 14.61 -3.84
C ALA A 204 -8.65 14.65 -2.33
N VAL A 205 -9.03 13.52 -1.72
CA VAL A 205 -9.21 13.40 -0.27
C VAL A 205 -7.88 13.55 0.47
N HIS A 206 -6.85 12.83 0.01
CA HIS A 206 -5.50 12.94 0.55
C HIS A 206 -5.04 14.40 0.55
N ASP A 207 -5.03 15.05 -0.62
CA ASP A 207 -4.54 16.41 -0.78
C ASP A 207 -5.35 17.42 0.06
N ALA A 208 -6.67 17.22 0.17
CA ALA A 208 -7.52 18.09 0.99
C ALA A 208 -7.18 18.00 2.48
N LEU A 209 -6.96 16.82 3.04
CA LEU A 209 -6.61 16.65 4.46
C LEU A 209 -5.22 17.23 4.78
N TRP A 210 -4.27 17.12 3.85
CA TRP A 210 -2.96 17.75 3.96
C TRP A 210 -3.05 19.29 3.87
N GLN A 211 -3.77 19.82 2.87
CA GLN A 211 -3.94 21.28 2.70
C GLN A 211 -4.68 21.93 3.86
N GLN A 212 -5.62 21.24 4.49
CA GLN A 212 -6.35 21.72 5.65
C GLN A 212 -5.55 21.63 6.96
N GLY A 213 -4.39 20.98 6.94
CA GLY A 213 -3.57 20.74 8.13
C GLY A 213 -4.15 19.69 9.09
N THR A 214 -5.11 18.89 8.67
CA THR A 214 -5.59 17.72 9.43
C THR A 214 -4.51 16.66 9.51
N ILE A 215 -3.78 16.46 8.42
CA ILE A 215 -2.55 15.69 8.35
C ILE A 215 -1.40 16.67 8.13
N THR A 216 -0.31 16.47 8.83
CA THR A 216 0.87 17.35 8.81
C THR A 216 2.16 16.53 8.75
N PRO A 217 3.31 17.12 8.44
CA PRO A 217 4.60 16.46 8.50
C PRO A 217 4.98 15.85 9.86
N ALA A 218 4.36 16.34 10.93
CA ALA A 218 4.57 15.84 12.29
C ALA A 218 3.61 14.70 12.67
N SER A 219 2.64 14.38 11.81
CA SER A 219 1.67 13.33 12.10
C SER A 219 2.33 11.96 12.02
N THR A 220 2.08 11.11 13.02
CA THR A 220 2.46 9.69 13.02
C THR A 220 1.59 8.91 12.03
N GLN A 221 2.03 7.72 11.62
CA GLN A 221 1.20 6.86 10.75
C GLN A 221 -0.17 6.55 11.38
N ARG A 222 -0.22 6.40 12.71
CA ARG A 222 -1.46 6.17 13.47
C ARG A 222 -2.40 7.37 13.41
N GLU A 223 -1.88 8.59 13.50
CA GLU A 223 -2.67 9.83 13.37
C GLU A 223 -3.18 10.02 11.93
N ILE A 224 -2.35 9.75 10.93
CA ILE A 224 -2.73 9.76 9.52
C ILE A 224 -3.86 8.75 9.26
N ALA A 225 -3.66 7.50 9.69
CA ALA A 225 -4.66 6.44 9.54
C ALA A 225 -5.98 6.80 10.24
N TRP A 226 -5.91 7.42 11.43
CA TRP A 226 -7.09 7.91 12.15
C TRP A 226 -7.81 9.03 11.40
N ALA A 227 -7.09 9.95 10.77
CA ALA A 227 -7.69 11.03 9.98
C ALA A 227 -8.51 10.48 8.81
N TYR A 228 -7.98 9.51 8.05
CA TYR A 228 -8.71 8.84 6.98
C TYR A 228 -9.90 8.03 7.48
N TYR A 229 -9.75 7.33 8.59
CA TYR A 229 -10.83 6.57 9.23
C TYR A 229 -12.00 7.48 9.60
N GLN A 230 -11.74 8.65 10.19
CA GLN A 230 -12.76 9.65 10.51
C GLN A 230 -13.38 10.25 9.25
N TRP A 231 -12.57 10.51 8.23
CA TRP A 231 -13.09 11.03 6.97
C TRP A 231 -14.07 10.06 6.32
N ILE A 232 -13.75 8.77 6.30
CA ILE A 232 -14.63 7.72 5.75
C ILE A 232 -15.96 7.69 6.53
N ALA A 233 -15.91 7.61 7.84
CA ALA A 233 -17.11 7.59 8.69
C ALA A 233 -17.98 8.84 8.54
N ALA A 234 -17.39 10.00 8.21
CA ALA A 234 -18.12 11.24 8.00
C ALA A 234 -18.73 11.35 6.59
N ASN A 235 -18.24 10.58 5.60
CA ASN A 235 -18.60 10.74 4.19
C ASN A 235 -19.20 9.49 3.55
N CYS A 236 -19.34 8.39 4.30
CA CYS A 236 -19.93 7.16 3.81
C CYS A 236 -21.01 6.64 4.76
N THR A 237 -21.94 5.88 4.22
CA THR A 237 -22.92 5.10 4.98
C THR A 237 -22.95 3.68 4.44
N TYR A 238 -23.21 2.69 5.31
CA TYR A 238 -23.30 1.31 4.87
C TYR A 238 -24.48 1.11 3.90
N ASP A 239 -24.25 0.39 2.81
CA ASP A 239 -25.27 0.09 1.81
C ASP A 239 -25.99 -1.22 2.15
N ASP A 240 -27.01 -1.14 2.99
CA ASP A 240 -27.83 -2.30 3.39
C ASP A 240 -28.59 -2.96 2.21
N ALA A 241 -28.72 -2.26 1.09
CA ALA A 241 -29.35 -2.77 -0.13
C ALA A 241 -28.31 -3.35 -1.11
N GLY A 242 -27.02 -3.21 -0.83
CA GLY A 242 -25.94 -3.72 -1.67
C GLY A 242 -25.97 -5.25 -1.74
N ASP A 243 -26.15 -5.78 -2.95
CA ASP A 243 -26.03 -7.21 -3.24
C ASP A 243 -24.73 -7.51 -3.95
N ASN A 244 -24.44 -8.79 -4.19
CA ASN A 244 -23.21 -9.27 -4.85
C ASN A 244 -23.00 -8.73 -6.28
N THR A 245 -23.93 -7.95 -6.83
CA THR A 245 -23.81 -7.29 -8.13
C THR A 245 -23.66 -5.78 -8.03
N SER A 246 -23.70 -5.24 -6.82
CA SER A 246 -23.63 -3.81 -6.55
C SER A 246 -22.21 -3.27 -6.66
N VAL A 247 -22.07 -2.08 -7.23
CA VAL A 247 -20.81 -1.32 -7.22
C VAL A 247 -20.40 -0.86 -5.83
N SER A 248 -21.26 -1.04 -4.82
CA SER A 248 -20.95 -0.80 -3.39
C SER A 248 -19.78 -1.63 -2.87
N HIS A 249 -19.42 -2.70 -3.60
CA HIS A 249 -18.22 -3.52 -3.35
C HIS A 249 -16.90 -2.86 -3.81
N LEU A 250 -16.95 -1.70 -4.47
CA LEU A 250 -15.78 -1.04 -5.04
C LEU A 250 -15.45 0.25 -4.27
N PRO A 251 -14.17 0.61 -4.13
CA PRO A 251 -13.75 1.90 -3.58
C PRO A 251 -14.43 3.09 -4.25
N TYR A 252 -14.69 2.97 -5.57
CA TYR A 252 -15.44 3.94 -6.36
C TYR A 252 -16.74 4.38 -5.68
N SER A 253 -17.54 3.43 -5.19
CA SER A 253 -18.87 3.74 -4.62
C SER A 253 -18.76 4.55 -3.34
N LEU A 254 -17.76 4.28 -2.50
CA LEU A 254 -17.51 5.09 -1.30
C LEU A 254 -17.25 6.55 -1.66
N PHE A 255 -16.34 6.80 -2.61
CA PHE A 255 -15.95 8.16 -2.96
C PHE A 255 -17.00 8.93 -3.74
N HIS A 256 -17.77 8.28 -4.62
CA HIS A 256 -18.70 8.94 -5.53
C HIS A 256 -20.17 8.88 -5.06
N ASN A 257 -20.57 7.77 -4.43
CA ASN A 257 -21.94 7.57 -4.01
C ASN A 257 -22.15 7.82 -2.50
N GLY A 258 -21.06 7.91 -1.72
CA GLY A 258 -21.13 7.99 -0.26
C GLY A 258 -21.74 6.73 0.37
N LYS A 259 -21.69 5.59 -0.34
CA LYS A 259 -22.23 4.31 0.11
C LYS A 259 -21.32 3.17 -0.30
N ALA A 260 -21.08 2.22 0.61
CA ALA A 260 -20.33 1.03 0.33
C ALA A 260 -20.74 -0.12 1.26
N VAL A 261 -20.37 -1.34 0.89
CA VAL A 261 -20.34 -2.50 1.78
C VAL A 261 -18.90 -2.74 2.25
N CYS A 262 -18.64 -3.78 3.04
CA CYS A 262 -17.38 -3.97 3.76
C CYS A 262 -16.12 -3.91 2.88
N ASP A 263 -16.12 -4.51 1.68
CA ASP A 263 -14.97 -4.49 0.77
C ASP A 263 -14.77 -3.14 0.05
N GLY A 264 -15.85 -2.42 -0.21
CA GLY A 264 -15.78 -1.03 -0.67
C GLY A 264 -15.21 -0.07 0.38
N TYR A 265 -15.62 -0.21 1.67
CA TYR A 265 -15.00 0.51 2.80
C TYR A 265 -13.53 0.20 2.93
N THR A 266 -13.19 -1.10 3.02
CA THR A 266 -11.81 -1.56 3.20
C THR A 266 -10.92 -1.14 2.03
N GLY A 267 -11.40 -1.29 0.80
CA GLY A 267 -10.65 -0.91 -0.39
C GLY A 267 -10.39 0.59 -0.45
N ALA A 268 -11.39 1.43 -0.16
CA ALA A 268 -11.21 2.88 -0.13
C ALA A 268 -10.24 3.31 0.98
N TYR A 269 -10.33 2.71 2.16
CA TYR A 269 -9.44 2.99 3.27
C TYR A 269 -7.99 2.56 2.96
N ASN A 270 -7.78 1.35 2.43
CA ASN A 270 -6.46 0.88 2.01
C ASN A 270 -5.86 1.76 0.91
N LEU A 271 -6.68 2.25 -0.03
CA LEU A 271 -6.23 3.17 -1.07
C LEU A 271 -5.64 4.44 -0.45
N LEU A 272 -6.34 5.05 0.52
CA LEU A 272 -5.87 6.24 1.23
C LEU A 272 -4.59 5.98 2.03
N LEU A 273 -4.50 4.85 2.75
CA LEU A 273 -3.28 4.48 3.49
C LEU A 273 -2.08 4.28 2.56
N LYS A 274 -2.30 3.65 1.41
CA LYS A 274 -1.22 3.38 0.44
C LYS A 274 -0.72 4.64 -0.26
N LEU A 275 -1.55 5.67 -0.43
CA LEU A 275 -1.10 6.99 -0.89
C LEU A 275 -0.08 7.62 0.07
N GLU A 276 -0.13 7.26 1.35
CA GLU A 276 0.86 7.66 2.38
C GLU A 276 2.04 6.70 2.51
N GLY A 277 2.10 5.65 1.67
CA GLY A 277 3.11 4.60 1.78
C GLY A 277 2.95 3.71 3.01
N ILE A 278 1.80 3.71 3.67
CA ILE A 278 1.49 2.82 4.79
C ILE A 278 1.22 1.43 4.25
N ASP A 279 2.00 0.45 4.70
CA ASP A 279 1.82 -0.95 4.32
C ASP A 279 0.53 -1.50 4.91
N CYS A 280 -0.34 -2.00 4.06
CA CYS A 280 -1.62 -2.56 4.45
C CYS A 280 -2.17 -3.54 3.42
N TYR A 281 -3.03 -4.44 3.89
CA TYR A 281 -3.78 -5.35 3.05
C TYR A 281 -5.16 -5.62 3.66
N ALA A 282 -6.07 -6.17 2.87
CA ALA A 282 -7.39 -6.56 3.35
C ALA A 282 -7.40 -8.01 3.83
N LEU A 283 -7.96 -8.26 5.01
CA LEU A 283 -8.09 -9.59 5.61
C LEU A 283 -9.57 -10.02 5.56
N PRO A 284 -9.92 -10.99 4.70
CA PRO A 284 -11.27 -11.51 4.63
C PRO A 284 -11.50 -12.69 5.60
N ASN A 285 -12.73 -12.78 6.09
CA ASN A 285 -13.29 -14.04 6.59
C ASN A 285 -14.48 -14.50 5.71
N ALA A 286 -15.35 -15.37 6.23
CA ALA A 286 -16.47 -15.90 5.44
C ALA A 286 -17.52 -14.84 5.03
N THR A 287 -17.68 -13.76 5.81
CA THR A 287 -18.78 -12.80 5.67
C THR A 287 -18.34 -11.34 5.73
N HIS A 288 -17.08 -11.06 6.04
CA HIS A 288 -16.58 -9.72 6.30
C HIS A 288 -15.13 -9.56 5.83
N ILE A 289 -14.68 -8.32 5.68
CA ILE A 289 -13.33 -7.96 5.29
C ILE A 289 -12.96 -6.64 5.98
N TRP A 290 -11.70 -6.51 6.42
CA TRP A 290 -11.18 -5.33 7.09
C TRP A 290 -9.69 -5.17 6.80
N THR A 291 -9.12 -4.05 7.21
CA THR A 291 -7.71 -3.69 6.99
C THR A 291 -6.81 -4.29 8.06
N VAL A 292 -5.68 -4.86 7.63
CA VAL A 292 -4.48 -5.06 8.45
C VAL A 292 -3.43 -4.08 7.97
N ALA A 293 -2.83 -3.33 8.87
CA ALA A 293 -1.82 -2.32 8.54
C ALA A 293 -0.64 -2.35 9.51
N THR A 294 0.52 -1.89 9.06
CA THR A 294 1.66 -1.60 9.91
C THR A 294 1.68 -0.11 10.22
N LEU A 295 1.40 0.27 11.46
CA LEU A 295 1.40 1.65 11.92
C LEU A 295 2.47 1.85 12.99
N ASP A 296 3.41 2.75 12.73
CA ASP A 296 4.51 3.08 13.64
C ASP A 296 5.31 1.83 14.08
N GLY A 297 5.44 0.84 13.18
CA GLY A 297 6.14 -0.43 13.40
C GLY A 297 5.30 -1.52 14.09
N GLU A 298 4.01 -1.28 14.35
CA GLU A 298 3.11 -2.27 14.96
C GLU A 298 2.07 -2.76 13.95
N THR A 299 1.86 -4.08 13.89
CA THR A 299 0.76 -4.67 13.11
C THR A 299 -0.56 -4.48 13.87
N VAL A 300 -1.51 -3.83 13.21
CA VAL A 300 -2.83 -3.53 13.78
C VAL A 300 -3.95 -3.89 12.80
N HIS A 301 -5.12 -4.15 13.33
CA HIS A 301 -6.35 -4.37 12.58
C HIS A 301 -7.27 -3.15 12.69
N ILE A 302 -7.86 -2.75 11.57
CA ILE A 302 -8.74 -1.58 11.49
C ILE A 302 -9.97 -1.95 10.68
N ASP A 303 -11.12 -1.86 11.31
CA ASP A 303 -12.40 -2.11 10.65
C ASP A 303 -13.16 -0.79 10.46
N ALA A 304 -13.03 -0.20 9.28
CA ALA A 304 -13.68 1.06 8.95
C ALA A 304 -15.20 0.89 8.75
N THR A 305 -15.67 -0.32 8.47
CA THR A 305 -17.09 -0.63 8.30
C THR A 305 -17.83 -0.63 9.65
N TRP A 306 -17.36 -1.48 10.58
CA TRP A 306 -17.98 -1.56 11.92
C TRP A 306 -17.68 -0.33 12.77
N GLY A 307 -16.60 0.34 12.43
CA GLY A 307 -16.22 1.58 13.09
C GLY A 307 -17.02 2.80 12.71
N ASP A 308 -17.77 2.75 11.60
CA ASP A 308 -18.67 3.81 11.21
C ASP A 308 -19.92 3.80 12.11
N GLN A 309 -20.06 4.84 12.92
CA GLN A 309 -21.20 5.02 13.84
C GLN A 309 -22.10 6.20 13.42
N GLY A 310 -22.18 6.42 12.11
CA GLY A 310 -22.92 7.54 11.53
C GLY A 310 -22.23 8.89 11.76
N ASN A 311 -21.50 9.34 10.76
CA ASN A 311 -20.69 10.57 10.73
C ASN A 311 -19.47 10.63 11.67
N THR A 312 -19.15 9.56 12.40
CA THR A 312 -17.93 9.50 13.23
C THR A 312 -17.41 8.07 13.36
N GLY A 313 -16.11 7.91 13.32
CA GLY A 313 -15.44 6.63 13.57
C GLY A 313 -15.21 6.38 15.05
N THR A 314 -15.46 5.16 15.52
CA THR A 314 -15.18 4.76 16.92
C THR A 314 -13.80 4.16 17.08
N LYS A 315 -13.13 4.46 18.20
CA LYS A 315 -11.83 3.85 18.53
C LYS A 315 -11.89 2.35 18.82
N GLN A 316 -13.07 1.80 19.03
CA GLN A 316 -13.25 0.37 19.33
C GLN A 316 -12.72 -0.53 18.19
N TYR A 317 -12.87 -0.09 16.94
CA TYR A 317 -12.48 -0.84 15.75
C TYR A 317 -11.26 -0.25 15.04
N PHE A 318 -10.57 0.67 15.69
CA PHE A 318 -9.37 1.32 15.17
C PHE A 318 -8.13 0.83 15.89
N ALA A 319 -7.12 0.39 15.14
CA ALA A 319 -5.81 -0.06 15.64
C ALA A 319 -5.93 -1.15 16.74
N MET A 320 -6.81 -2.12 16.53
CA MET A 320 -6.96 -3.29 17.38
C MET A 320 -5.72 -4.19 17.29
N THR A 321 -5.37 -4.86 18.38
CA THR A 321 -4.42 -5.96 18.29
C THR A 321 -5.03 -7.13 17.50
N PRO A 322 -4.21 -8.06 16.94
CA PRO A 322 -4.73 -9.26 16.27
C PRO A 322 -5.68 -10.07 17.16
N GLU A 323 -5.41 -10.18 18.47
CA GLU A 323 -6.25 -10.91 19.43
C GLU A 323 -7.61 -10.21 19.65
N GLN A 324 -7.61 -8.88 19.77
CA GLN A 324 -8.84 -8.09 19.90
C GLN A 324 -9.71 -8.25 18.65
N SER A 325 -9.09 -8.15 17.49
CA SER A 325 -9.77 -8.31 16.20
C SER A 325 -10.32 -9.74 16.06
N TYR A 326 -9.52 -10.77 16.38
CA TYR A 326 -9.93 -12.18 16.28
C TYR A 326 -11.14 -12.50 17.18
N ALA A 327 -11.21 -11.86 18.34
CA ALA A 327 -12.34 -12.04 19.27
C ALA A 327 -13.66 -11.48 18.72
N LEU A 328 -13.59 -10.48 17.83
CA LEU A 328 -14.76 -9.84 17.21
C LEU A 328 -15.19 -10.54 15.91
N HIS A 329 -14.25 -10.86 15.06
CA HIS A 329 -14.49 -11.50 13.76
C HIS A 329 -13.38 -12.51 13.45
N PRO A 330 -13.53 -13.78 13.91
CA PRO A 330 -12.56 -14.83 13.66
C PRO A 330 -12.34 -15.07 12.15
N TRP A 331 -11.12 -15.39 11.77
CA TRP A 331 -10.73 -15.70 10.39
C TRP A 331 -9.87 -16.97 10.31
N PRO A 332 -9.84 -17.64 9.13
CA PRO A 332 -8.89 -18.72 8.87
C PRO A 332 -7.46 -18.18 8.86
N LYS A 333 -6.55 -18.83 9.59
CA LYS A 333 -5.15 -18.39 9.71
C LYS A 333 -4.43 -18.28 8.36
N GLU A 334 -4.80 -19.10 7.39
CA GLU A 334 -4.30 -19.08 6.01
C GLU A 334 -4.67 -17.82 5.23
N ASN A 335 -5.61 -17.02 5.72
CA ASN A 335 -5.97 -15.74 5.10
C ASN A 335 -5.00 -14.61 5.48
N GLU A 336 -4.27 -14.76 6.59
CA GLU A 336 -3.20 -13.83 6.95
C GLU A 336 -2.01 -13.96 5.99
N LEU A 337 -1.34 -12.84 5.71
CA LEU A 337 -0.02 -12.89 5.10
C LEU A 337 1.02 -13.29 6.14
N PRO A 338 2.02 -14.12 5.78
CA PRO A 338 3.17 -14.34 6.63
C PRO A 338 3.84 -12.99 6.97
N GLN A 339 4.08 -12.77 8.24
CA GLN A 339 4.83 -11.59 8.73
C GLN A 339 6.31 -11.74 8.43
#